data_64c6f336b337323b5a232292f93f529e
#
_entry.id   64c6f336b337323b5a232292f93f529e
#
_cell.length_a   1.000
_cell.length_b   1.000
_cell.length_c   1.000
_cell.angle_alpha   90.00
_cell.angle_beta   90.00
_cell.angle_gamma   90.00
#
_symmetry.space_group_name_H-M   'P 1'
#
loop_
_entity.id
_entity.type
_entity.pdbx_description
1 polymer ?
#
loop_
_entity_poly.entity_id
_entity_poly.type
_entity_poly.pdbx_seq_one_letter_code
_entity_poly.pdbx_strand_id
1 'polypeptide(L)'
;MAAPKEGGLTPSLGVLKSVRQRVTIPVHPIIRPRGGDFCYSDGEFAAILEDVRTVRELGFPGLVTGVLEVDGNVDMPRMEKIMAAAGPLAVTFHRAFDMCANPLNTLNNLTELGITRVLTSGQKSDALQGLSKIMELIAHRDAPIIMAGAGVRAENLHHFLDAGVLEVHSSAGAWQASPMRYRNQGLSMSSDAHADEYSRYVVDGAAVAEMKGIIERHQAK
;
A
#
# COMPACT_ATOMS: atom_id res chain seq x y z
N MET A 1 7.29 3.34 2.67
CA MET A 1 6.32 3.60 3.76
C MET A 1 7.04 3.69 5.10
N ALA A 2 6.53 4.50 6.02
CA ALA A 2 6.89 4.46 7.43
C ALA A 2 5.89 3.55 8.18
N ALA A 3 6.18 3.18 9.43
CA ALA A 3 5.30 2.42 10.33
C ALA A 3 4.60 1.22 9.66
N PRO A 4 5.33 0.19 9.21
CA PRO A 4 4.73 -0.95 8.51
C PRO A 4 3.73 -1.75 9.36
N LYS A 5 3.84 -1.73 10.68
CA LYS A 5 2.86 -2.34 11.60
C LYS A 5 1.50 -1.65 11.56
N GLU A 6 1.46 -0.35 11.24
CA GLU A 6 0.24 0.44 11.07
C GLU A 6 -0.37 0.30 9.66
N GLY A 7 0.16 -0.60 8.84
CA GLY A 7 -0.24 -0.74 7.43
C GLY A 7 0.44 0.27 6.49
N GLY A 8 1.39 1.03 7.00
CA GLY A 8 2.15 2.04 6.26
C GLY A 8 1.59 3.45 6.43
N LEU A 9 2.48 4.38 6.75
CA LEU A 9 2.20 5.82 6.87
C LEU A 9 3.08 6.61 5.90
N THR A 10 2.76 7.89 5.69
CA THR A 10 3.58 8.82 4.89
C THR A 10 5.02 8.83 5.41
N PRO A 11 6.03 8.58 4.55
CA PRO A 11 7.43 8.74 4.93
C PRO A 11 7.77 10.21 5.18
N SER A 12 8.74 10.45 6.07
CA SER A 12 9.24 11.82 6.26
C SER A 12 9.85 12.39 4.97
N LEU A 13 9.85 13.71 4.83
CA LEU A 13 10.45 14.42 3.69
C LEU A 13 11.92 14.00 3.47
N GLY A 14 12.70 13.79 4.55
CA GLY A 14 14.08 13.32 4.45
C GLY A 14 14.19 11.93 3.79
N VAL A 15 13.29 11.00 4.16
CA VAL A 15 13.23 9.68 3.54
C VAL A 15 12.83 9.79 2.07
N LEU A 16 11.81 10.60 1.73
CA LEU A 16 11.38 10.81 0.35
C LEU A 16 12.53 11.33 -0.52
N LYS A 17 13.23 12.39 -0.07
CA LYS A 17 14.39 12.95 -0.80
C LYS A 17 15.51 11.91 -0.97
N SER A 18 15.84 11.17 0.09
CA SER A 18 16.89 10.13 0.03
C SER A 18 16.54 9.01 -0.96
N VAL A 19 15.29 8.54 -0.96
CA VAL A 19 14.81 7.52 -1.90
C VAL A 19 14.87 8.04 -3.33
N ARG A 20 14.38 9.25 -3.58
CA ARG A 20 14.36 9.86 -4.92
C ARG A 20 15.75 9.98 -5.53
N GLN A 21 16.79 10.21 -4.71
CA GLN A 21 18.17 10.34 -5.15
C GLN A 21 18.87 9.00 -5.41
N ARG A 22 18.46 7.92 -4.73
CA ARG A 22 19.22 6.66 -4.69
C ARG A 22 18.54 5.51 -5.41
N VAL A 23 17.23 5.60 -5.66
CA VAL A 23 16.44 4.51 -6.23
C VAL A 23 16.08 4.84 -7.67
N THR A 24 16.36 3.93 -8.59
CA THR A 24 16.14 4.09 -10.03
C THR A 24 14.85 3.46 -10.53
N ILE A 25 14.30 2.48 -9.80
CA ILE A 25 13.00 1.90 -10.13
C ILE A 25 11.85 2.85 -9.77
N PRO A 26 10.67 2.75 -10.41
CA PRO A 26 9.51 3.53 -10.03
C PRO A 26 9.14 3.31 -8.56
N VAL A 27 8.98 4.40 -7.82
CA VAL A 27 8.55 4.37 -6.40
C VAL A 27 7.28 5.21 -6.26
N HIS A 28 6.25 4.63 -5.65
CA HIS A 28 5.00 5.29 -5.32
C HIS A 28 4.89 5.43 -3.80
N PRO A 29 5.20 6.61 -3.22
CA PRO A 29 5.04 6.83 -1.78
C PRO A 29 3.60 6.70 -1.35
N ILE A 30 3.39 6.10 -0.15
CA ILE A 30 2.08 6.12 0.48
C ILE A 30 1.84 7.48 1.14
N ILE A 31 0.65 8.01 0.94
CA ILE A 31 0.14 9.21 1.59
C ILE A 31 -0.98 8.79 2.54
N ARG A 32 -0.65 8.70 3.82
CA ARG A 32 -1.53 8.29 4.90
C ARG A 32 -1.03 8.91 6.21
N PRO A 33 -1.74 9.89 6.78
CA PRO A 33 -1.24 10.68 7.91
C PRO A 33 -1.22 9.91 9.24
N ARG A 34 -2.09 8.90 9.40
CA ARG A 34 -2.22 8.10 10.62
C ARG A 34 -2.66 6.66 10.34
N GLY A 35 -2.50 5.79 11.33
CA GLY A 35 -3.13 4.47 11.39
C GLY A 35 -4.63 4.52 11.61
N GLY A 36 -5.27 3.37 11.77
CA GLY A 36 -6.72 3.21 11.93
C GLY A 36 -7.47 3.28 10.60
N ASP A 37 -8.69 3.85 10.64
CA ASP A 37 -9.59 3.96 9.49
C ASP A 37 -9.12 4.95 8.42
N PHE A 38 -9.96 5.18 7.42
CA PHE A 38 -9.68 6.04 6.27
C PHE A 38 -10.68 7.20 6.13
N CYS A 39 -11.46 7.48 7.20
CA CYS A 39 -12.33 8.63 7.30
C CYS A 39 -11.59 9.74 8.06
N TYR A 40 -11.14 10.76 7.35
CA TYR A 40 -10.24 11.78 7.87
C TYR A 40 -10.98 13.08 8.23
N SER A 41 -10.53 13.77 9.27
CA SER A 41 -10.91 15.15 9.56
C SER A 41 -10.42 16.11 8.47
N ASP A 42 -10.94 17.35 8.45
CA ASP A 42 -10.50 18.37 7.50
C ASP A 42 -9.02 18.71 7.66
N GLY A 43 -8.50 18.71 8.89
CA GLY A 43 -7.08 18.94 9.16
C GLY A 43 -6.19 17.82 8.63
N GLU A 44 -6.56 16.55 8.85
CA GLU A 44 -5.86 15.40 8.29
C GLU A 44 -5.91 15.38 6.75
N PHE A 45 -7.05 15.75 6.18
CA PHE A 45 -7.20 15.85 4.74
C PHE A 45 -6.35 16.98 4.14
N ALA A 46 -6.24 18.11 4.82
CA ALA A 46 -5.33 19.19 4.40
C ALA A 46 -3.86 18.71 4.37
N ALA A 47 -3.45 17.94 5.37
CA ALA A 47 -2.11 17.32 5.40
C ALA A 47 -1.92 16.33 4.24
N ILE A 48 -2.93 15.50 3.92
CA ILE A 48 -2.89 14.60 2.75
C ILE A 48 -2.65 15.40 1.46
N LEU A 49 -3.36 16.48 1.24
CA LEU A 49 -3.19 17.30 0.03
C LEU A 49 -1.80 17.91 -0.07
N GLU A 50 -1.21 18.34 1.04
CA GLU A 50 0.14 18.88 1.08
C GLU A 50 1.20 17.82 0.78
N ASP A 51 1.04 16.62 1.37
CA ASP A 51 1.91 15.48 1.07
C ASP A 51 1.82 15.06 -0.40
N VAL A 52 0.62 15.07 -1.01
CA VAL A 52 0.44 14.80 -2.46
C VAL A 52 1.21 15.80 -3.32
N ARG A 53 1.11 17.10 -3.01
CA ARG A 53 1.87 18.15 -3.72
C ARG A 53 3.38 17.95 -3.56
N THR A 54 3.83 17.68 -2.34
CA THR A 54 5.24 17.41 -2.03
C THR A 54 5.78 16.22 -2.85
N VAL A 55 5.05 15.11 -2.91
CA VAL A 55 5.45 13.92 -3.68
C VAL A 55 5.52 14.25 -5.17
N ARG A 56 4.56 15.01 -5.69
CA ARG A 56 4.58 15.47 -7.09
C ARG A 56 5.78 16.38 -7.37
N GLU A 57 6.05 17.38 -6.54
CA GLU A 57 7.18 18.30 -6.67
C GLU A 57 8.54 17.60 -6.59
N LEU A 58 8.66 16.56 -5.79
CA LEU A 58 9.84 15.72 -5.73
C LEU A 58 10.04 14.84 -6.98
N GLY A 59 9.08 14.82 -7.90
CA GLY A 59 9.17 14.10 -9.18
C GLY A 59 9.01 12.59 -9.06
N PHE A 60 8.23 12.10 -8.09
CA PHE A 60 7.82 10.70 -8.07
C PHE A 60 6.84 10.40 -9.21
N PRO A 61 6.86 9.18 -9.79
CA PRO A 61 5.98 8.83 -10.91
C PRO A 61 4.54 8.52 -10.48
N GLY A 62 4.29 8.34 -9.19
CA GLY A 62 2.97 8.02 -8.65
C GLY A 62 2.94 8.07 -7.14
N LEU A 63 1.77 7.82 -6.57
CA LEU A 63 1.53 7.77 -5.14
C LEU A 63 0.45 6.74 -4.78
N VAL A 64 0.33 6.44 -3.48
CA VAL A 64 -0.67 5.51 -2.96
C VAL A 64 -1.47 6.21 -1.87
N THR A 65 -2.79 6.24 -1.97
CA THR A 65 -3.68 6.88 -0.99
C THR A 65 -5.10 6.31 -1.05
N GLY A 66 -6.03 6.83 -0.23
CA GLY A 66 -7.44 6.47 -0.27
C GLY A 66 -8.19 7.12 0.89
N VAL A 67 -9.39 7.61 0.60
CA VAL A 67 -10.27 8.27 1.57
C VAL A 67 -11.67 7.69 1.47
N LEU A 68 -12.26 7.37 2.62
CA LEU A 68 -13.62 6.89 2.74
C LEU A 68 -14.47 7.87 3.55
N GLU A 69 -15.77 7.85 3.30
CA GLU A 69 -16.79 8.48 4.12
C GLU A 69 -17.15 7.62 5.34
N VAL A 70 -17.93 8.16 6.25
CA VAL A 70 -18.36 7.49 7.49
C VAL A 70 -19.20 6.22 7.23
N ASP A 71 -19.84 6.12 6.08
CA ASP A 71 -20.65 4.98 5.66
C ASP A 71 -19.85 3.92 4.87
N GLY A 72 -18.53 4.14 4.70
CA GLY A 72 -17.63 3.24 3.97
C GLY A 72 -17.67 3.40 2.46
N ASN A 73 -18.33 4.41 1.91
CA ASN A 73 -18.22 4.78 0.52
C ASN A 73 -16.92 5.57 0.25
N VAL A 74 -16.50 5.63 -1.01
CA VAL A 74 -15.38 6.51 -1.40
C VAL A 74 -15.81 7.97 -1.20
N ASP A 75 -15.00 8.76 -0.51
CA ASP A 75 -15.18 10.22 -0.43
C ASP A 75 -14.81 10.84 -1.79
N MET A 76 -15.78 10.83 -2.71
CA MET A 76 -15.58 11.29 -4.08
C MET A 76 -15.09 12.74 -4.14
N PRO A 77 -15.70 13.71 -3.40
CA PRO A 77 -15.24 15.10 -3.42
C PRO A 77 -13.78 15.29 -2.98
N ARG A 78 -13.34 14.49 -1.99
CA ARG A 78 -11.95 14.53 -1.52
C ARG A 78 -11.01 13.81 -2.46
N MET A 79 -11.42 12.67 -3.02
CA MET A 79 -10.61 11.95 -4.00
C MET A 79 -10.42 12.77 -5.29
N GLU A 80 -11.42 13.50 -5.77
CA GLU A 80 -11.28 14.44 -6.90
C GLU A 80 -10.22 15.52 -6.62
N LYS A 81 -10.20 16.09 -5.41
CA LYS A 81 -9.17 17.06 -5.00
C LYS A 81 -7.78 16.42 -4.96
N ILE A 82 -7.67 15.18 -4.51
CA ILE A 82 -6.40 14.42 -4.53
C ILE A 82 -5.96 14.22 -5.98
N MET A 83 -6.84 13.78 -6.88
CA MET A 83 -6.52 13.56 -8.28
C MET A 83 -6.08 14.85 -8.97
N ALA A 84 -6.76 15.97 -8.70
CA ALA A 84 -6.37 17.29 -9.20
C ALA A 84 -4.97 17.72 -8.70
N ALA A 85 -4.67 17.49 -7.41
CA ALA A 85 -3.36 17.77 -6.82
C ALA A 85 -2.25 16.85 -7.37
N ALA A 86 -2.54 15.58 -7.55
CA ALA A 86 -1.63 14.59 -8.13
C ALA A 86 -1.30 14.90 -9.61
N GLY A 87 -2.26 15.44 -10.35
CA GLY A 87 -2.08 15.75 -11.77
C GLY A 87 -1.74 14.51 -12.60
N PRO A 88 -0.56 14.44 -13.26
CA PRO A 88 -0.21 13.33 -14.14
C PRO A 88 0.30 12.09 -13.40
N LEU A 89 0.38 12.11 -12.07
CA LEU A 89 0.92 10.99 -11.31
C LEU A 89 -0.02 9.78 -11.35
N ALA A 90 0.54 8.58 -11.45
CA ALA A 90 -0.23 7.36 -11.27
C ALA A 90 -0.70 7.24 -9.81
N VAL A 91 -2.01 7.11 -9.59
CA VAL A 91 -2.59 7.00 -8.25
C VAL A 91 -3.06 5.58 -8.01
N THR A 92 -2.58 4.99 -6.90
CA THR A 92 -3.04 3.69 -6.41
C THR A 92 -3.98 3.92 -5.23
N PHE A 93 -5.20 3.39 -5.28
CA PHE A 93 -6.09 3.33 -4.13
C PHE A 93 -5.67 2.15 -3.25
N HIS A 94 -5.31 2.43 -2.00
CA HIS A 94 -4.77 1.42 -1.10
C HIS A 94 -5.85 0.57 -0.44
N ARG A 95 -5.49 -0.17 0.61
CA ARG A 95 -6.39 -1.09 1.33
C ARG A 95 -7.58 -0.43 2.05
N ALA A 96 -7.82 0.87 1.92
CA ALA A 96 -9.13 1.46 2.19
C ALA A 96 -10.23 0.76 1.38
N PHE A 97 -9.90 0.22 0.19
CA PHE A 97 -10.78 -0.62 -0.60
C PHE A 97 -11.29 -1.85 0.17
N ASP A 98 -10.46 -2.44 1.01
CA ASP A 98 -10.87 -3.61 1.82
C ASP A 98 -11.87 -3.25 2.93
N MET A 99 -12.00 -1.97 3.26
CA MET A 99 -12.93 -1.45 4.27
C MET A 99 -14.16 -0.76 3.67
N CYS A 100 -14.29 -0.74 2.34
CA CYS A 100 -15.46 -0.14 1.70
C CYS A 100 -16.72 -1.02 1.89
N ALA A 101 -17.89 -0.36 1.90
CA ALA A 101 -19.17 -1.03 2.09
C ALA A 101 -19.59 -1.89 0.88
N ASN A 102 -19.29 -1.42 -0.34
CA ASN A 102 -19.63 -2.10 -1.58
C ASN A 102 -18.46 -2.05 -2.58
N PRO A 103 -17.70 -3.16 -2.73
CA PRO A 103 -16.49 -3.16 -3.55
C PRO A 103 -16.75 -2.92 -5.04
N LEU A 104 -17.87 -3.37 -5.61
CA LEU A 104 -18.15 -3.14 -7.03
C LEU A 104 -18.53 -1.69 -7.30
N ASN A 105 -19.34 -1.08 -6.44
CA ASN A 105 -19.65 0.34 -6.54
C ASN A 105 -18.39 1.20 -6.34
N THR A 106 -17.56 0.85 -5.35
CA THR A 106 -16.26 1.48 -5.12
C THR A 106 -15.37 1.38 -6.35
N LEU A 107 -15.30 0.21 -6.99
CA LEU A 107 -14.49 0.01 -8.20
C LEU A 107 -14.95 0.91 -9.35
N ASN A 108 -16.27 1.06 -9.56
CA ASN A 108 -16.83 1.97 -10.55
C ASN A 108 -16.41 3.42 -10.29
N ASN A 109 -16.58 3.90 -9.05
CA ASN A 109 -16.20 5.24 -8.64
C ASN A 109 -14.69 5.49 -8.87
N LEU A 110 -13.84 4.52 -8.54
CA LEU A 110 -12.40 4.61 -8.75
C LEU A 110 -12.01 4.61 -10.24
N THR A 111 -12.77 3.87 -11.06
CA THR A 111 -12.60 3.89 -12.52
C THR A 111 -12.94 5.28 -13.09
N GLU A 112 -14.07 5.86 -12.68
CA GLU A 112 -14.49 7.22 -13.08
C GLU A 112 -13.47 8.30 -12.68
N LEU A 113 -12.85 8.14 -11.51
CA LEU A 113 -11.77 9.02 -11.04
C LEU A 113 -10.45 8.86 -11.82
N GLY A 114 -10.30 7.84 -12.64
CA GLY A 114 -9.05 7.56 -13.35
C GLY A 114 -7.96 6.98 -12.44
N ILE A 115 -8.33 6.29 -11.37
CA ILE A 115 -7.39 5.57 -10.51
C ILE A 115 -6.67 4.49 -11.33
N THR A 116 -5.35 4.44 -11.21
CA THR A 116 -4.53 3.53 -12.02
C THR A 116 -4.53 2.10 -11.46
N ARG A 117 -4.54 1.96 -10.12
CA ARG A 117 -4.44 0.66 -9.42
C ARG A 117 -5.30 0.64 -8.17
N VAL A 118 -5.76 -0.55 -7.82
CA VAL A 118 -6.41 -0.83 -6.54
C VAL A 118 -5.64 -1.93 -5.82
N LEU A 119 -5.12 -1.63 -4.63
CA LEU A 119 -4.47 -2.61 -3.75
C LEU A 119 -5.52 -3.20 -2.82
N THR A 120 -5.73 -4.50 -2.89
CA THR A 120 -6.76 -5.20 -2.10
C THR A 120 -6.33 -6.59 -1.65
N SER A 121 -6.89 -7.04 -0.55
CA SER A 121 -6.90 -8.44 -0.12
C SER A 121 -8.22 -9.17 -0.45
N GLY A 122 -9.08 -8.55 -1.29
CA GLY A 122 -10.42 -9.08 -1.56
C GLY A 122 -11.34 -8.99 -0.34
N GLN A 123 -11.17 -7.95 0.50
CA GLN A 123 -11.92 -7.74 1.74
C GLN A 123 -11.77 -8.89 2.76
N LYS A 124 -10.63 -9.57 2.76
CA LYS A 124 -10.29 -10.64 3.72
C LYS A 124 -9.02 -10.26 4.51
N SER A 125 -8.71 -11.05 5.53
CA SER A 125 -7.50 -10.88 6.35
C SER A 125 -6.21 -10.95 5.52
N ASP A 126 -6.21 -11.81 4.49
CA ASP A 126 -5.14 -11.96 3.52
C ASP A 126 -5.69 -12.18 2.10
N ALA A 127 -4.83 -11.90 1.11
CA ALA A 127 -5.21 -11.94 -0.30
C ALA A 127 -5.53 -13.36 -0.80
N LEU A 128 -4.96 -14.41 -0.21
CA LEU A 128 -5.26 -15.79 -0.63
C LEU A 128 -6.69 -16.18 -0.26
N GLN A 129 -7.14 -15.83 0.94
CA GLN A 129 -8.54 -16.00 1.34
C GLN A 129 -9.50 -15.17 0.48
N GLY A 130 -9.05 -13.99 0.02
CA GLY A 130 -9.83 -13.09 -0.84
C GLY A 130 -9.69 -13.34 -2.34
N LEU A 131 -8.98 -14.40 -2.76
CA LEU A 131 -8.65 -14.61 -4.17
C LEU A 131 -9.87 -14.66 -5.08
N SER A 132 -10.96 -15.29 -4.65
CA SER A 132 -12.22 -15.33 -5.42
C SER A 132 -12.78 -13.93 -5.68
N LYS A 133 -12.75 -13.03 -4.69
CA LYS A 133 -13.18 -11.64 -4.87
C LYS A 133 -12.20 -10.87 -5.76
N ILE A 134 -10.90 -11.09 -5.62
CA ILE A 134 -9.88 -10.49 -6.48
C ILE A 134 -10.13 -10.87 -7.95
N MET A 135 -10.43 -12.14 -8.25
CA MET A 135 -10.77 -12.59 -9.60
C MET A 135 -12.05 -11.92 -10.14
N GLU A 136 -13.08 -11.76 -9.29
CA GLU A 136 -14.31 -11.04 -9.65
C GLU A 136 -14.00 -9.59 -10.05
N LEU A 137 -13.15 -8.90 -9.27
CA LEU A 137 -12.74 -7.52 -9.54
C LEU A 137 -11.90 -7.40 -10.82
N ILE A 138 -11.01 -8.35 -11.10
CA ILE A 138 -10.20 -8.39 -12.34
C ILE A 138 -11.10 -8.58 -13.56
N ALA A 139 -12.15 -9.38 -13.44
CA ALA A 139 -13.09 -9.63 -14.54
C ALA A 139 -14.02 -8.43 -14.83
N HIS A 140 -14.02 -7.41 -13.98
CA HIS A 140 -14.83 -6.22 -14.18
C HIS A 140 -14.29 -5.38 -15.34
N ARG A 141 -15.19 -4.98 -16.25
CA ARG A 141 -14.82 -4.22 -17.44
C ARG A 141 -14.24 -2.86 -17.08
N ASP A 142 -13.18 -2.47 -17.79
CA ASP A 142 -12.52 -1.16 -17.66
C ASP A 142 -11.98 -0.85 -16.23
N ALA A 143 -11.85 -1.88 -15.39
CA ALA A 143 -11.33 -1.71 -14.03
C ALA A 143 -9.87 -1.22 -14.03
N PRO A 144 -9.46 -0.47 -12.98
CA PRO A 144 -8.06 -0.25 -12.68
C PRO A 144 -7.32 -1.59 -12.51
N ILE A 145 -6.00 -1.57 -12.60
CA ILE A 145 -5.19 -2.76 -12.30
C ILE A 145 -5.47 -3.19 -10.85
N ILE A 146 -5.94 -4.42 -10.67
CA ILE A 146 -6.15 -5.01 -9.35
C ILE A 146 -4.83 -5.63 -8.88
N MET A 147 -4.26 -5.04 -7.84
CA MET A 147 -3.02 -5.49 -7.22
C MET A 147 -3.35 -6.29 -5.97
N ALA A 148 -3.02 -7.58 -5.94
CA ALA A 148 -3.23 -8.42 -4.77
C ALA A 148 -2.21 -8.10 -3.68
N GLY A 149 -2.66 -7.86 -2.45
CA GLY A 149 -1.79 -7.59 -1.31
C GLY A 149 -2.39 -7.96 0.03
N ALA A 150 -1.58 -8.07 1.03
CA ALA A 150 -1.72 -8.69 2.34
C ALA A 150 -1.41 -10.20 2.30
N GLY A 151 -0.33 -10.58 2.95
CA GLY A 151 0.08 -11.98 3.10
C GLY A 151 0.66 -12.62 1.83
N VAL A 152 0.91 -11.86 0.75
CA VAL A 152 1.58 -12.40 -0.45
C VAL A 152 3.04 -12.72 -0.13
N ARG A 153 3.45 -13.96 -0.39
CA ARG A 153 4.79 -14.53 -0.14
C ARG A 153 5.17 -15.48 -1.28
N ALA A 154 6.44 -15.89 -1.32
CA ALA A 154 6.92 -16.85 -2.32
C ALA A 154 6.10 -18.15 -2.36
N GLU A 155 5.72 -18.66 -1.19
CA GLU A 155 5.01 -19.93 -1.04
C GLU A 155 3.61 -19.93 -1.66
N ASN A 156 2.92 -18.78 -1.67
CA ASN A 156 1.55 -18.66 -2.18
C ASN A 156 1.44 -17.86 -3.49
N LEU A 157 2.56 -17.35 -4.00
CA LEU A 157 2.59 -16.46 -5.16
C LEU A 157 1.97 -17.08 -6.42
N HIS A 158 2.18 -18.41 -6.61
CA HIS A 158 1.66 -19.14 -7.76
C HIS A 158 0.12 -19.08 -7.85
N HIS A 159 -0.60 -19.06 -6.72
CA HIS A 159 -2.07 -18.94 -6.75
C HIS A 159 -2.55 -17.64 -7.40
N PHE A 160 -1.85 -16.54 -7.18
CA PHE A 160 -2.19 -15.24 -7.77
C PHE A 160 -1.83 -15.19 -9.25
N LEU A 161 -0.68 -15.74 -9.62
CA LEU A 161 -0.23 -15.80 -11.01
C LEU A 161 -1.17 -16.67 -11.86
N ASP A 162 -1.52 -17.86 -11.36
CA ASP A 162 -2.45 -18.79 -12.03
C ASP A 162 -3.87 -18.21 -12.14
N ALA A 163 -4.26 -17.33 -11.21
CA ALA A 163 -5.53 -16.60 -11.25
C ALA A 163 -5.54 -15.37 -12.19
N GLY A 164 -4.42 -15.08 -12.86
CA GLY A 164 -4.30 -13.96 -13.79
C GLY A 164 -4.10 -12.60 -13.13
N VAL A 165 -3.65 -12.55 -11.87
CA VAL A 165 -3.29 -11.29 -11.19
C VAL A 165 -2.04 -10.72 -11.85
N LEU A 166 -2.14 -9.49 -12.37
CA LEU A 166 -1.05 -8.82 -13.09
C LEU A 166 0.00 -8.18 -12.16
N GLU A 167 -0.44 -7.71 -11.00
CA GLU A 167 0.45 -7.04 -10.03
C GLU A 167 0.21 -7.59 -8.63
N VAL A 168 1.28 -7.83 -7.89
CA VAL A 168 1.23 -8.26 -6.50
C VAL A 168 2.01 -7.32 -5.60
N HIS A 169 1.54 -7.18 -4.36
CA HIS A 169 2.20 -6.41 -3.32
C HIS A 169 2.59 -7.31 -2.16
N SER A 170 3.86 -7.27 -1.78
CA SER A 170 4.37 -7.95 -0.60
C SER A 170 5.22 -7.01 0.25
N SER A 171 5.14 -7.13 1.57
CA SER A 171 6.12 -6.47 2.45
C SER A 171 7.50 -7.09 2.30
N ALA A 172 7.58 -8.36 1.86
CA ALA A 172 8.81 -9.17 1.78
C ALA A 172 9.72 -8.95 2.98
N GLY A 173 9.14 -8.82 4.17
CA GLY A 173 9.82 -8.33 5.36
C GLY A 173 10.19 -9.44 6.31
N ALA A 174 11.31 -9.22 7.03
CA ALA A 174 11.78 -10.06 8.11
C ALA A 174 12.19 -9.21 9.32
N TRP A 175 12.19 -9.83 10.49
CA TRP A 175 12.70 -9.20 11.69
C TRP A 175 14.24 -9.28 11.71
N GLN A 176 14.86 -8.14 11.93
CA GLN A 176 16.31 -8.01 12.07
C GLN A 176 16.67 -7.49 13.45
N ALA A 177 17.57 -8.17 14.15
CA ALA A 177 18.08 -7.71 15.43
C ALA A 177 18.80 -6.36 15.31
N SER A 178 18.64 -5.51 16.31
CA SER A 178 19.37 -4.25 16.40
C SER A 178 20.87 -4.50 16.55
N PRO A 179 21.73 -3.69 15.93
CA PRO A 179 23.18 -3.73 16.14
C PRO A 179 23.59 -3.14 17.51
N MET A 180 22.67 -2.54 18.28
CA MET A 180 22.97 -2.01 19.59
C MET A 180 23.45 -3.12 20.52
N ARG A 181 24.60 -2.92 21.18
CA ARG A 181 25.15 -3.86 22.14
C ARG A 181 24.57 -3.66 23.54
N TYR A 182 24.39 -2.39 23.94
CA TYR A 182 23.75 -2.05 25.21
C TYR A 182 22.25 -2.34 25.12
N ARG A 183 21.67 -2.97 26.12
CA ARG A 183 20.26 -3.28 26.28
C ARG A 183 19.71 -2.78 27.58
N ASN A 184 18.72 -1.90 27.58
CA ASN A 184 17.96 -1.54 28.76
C ASN A 184 16.73 -2.42 28.85
N GLN A 185 16.77 -3.44 29.67
CA GLN A 185 15.65 -4.44 29.75
C GLN A 185 14.46 -3.91 30.57
N GLY A 186 14.59 -2.80 31.26
CA GLY A 186 13.53 -2.24 32.09
C GLY A 186 12.70 -1.14 31.41
N LEU A 187 12.92 -0.87 30.12
CA LEU A 187 12.26 0.22 29.39
C LEU A 187 11.71 -0.22 28.06
N SER A 188 10.43 0.06 27.82
CA SER A 188 9.83 0.06 26.49
C SER A 188 9.33 1.46 26.13
N MET A 189 9.56 1.88 24.89
CA MET A 189 9.03 3.13 24.32
C MET A 189 7.67 2.89 23.66
N SER A 190 7.25 1.62 23.52
CA SER A 190 5.98 1.23 22.93
C SER A 190 4.89 1.09 23.98
N SER A 191 3.65 1.41 23.61
CA SER A 191 2.46 1.04 24.40
C SER A 191 2.16 -0.47 24.35
N ASP A 192 2.75 -1.21 23.42
CA ASP A 192 2.69 -2.67 23.34
C ASP A 192 3.74 -3.27 24.27
N ALA A 193 3.30 -3.92 25.35
CA ALA A 193 4.18 -4.57 26.34
C ALA A 193 5.05 -5.70 25.76
N HIS A 194 4.72 -6.20 24.59
CA HIS A 194 5.48 -7.25 23.87
C HIS A 194 6.38 -6.70 22.76
N ALA A 195 6.45 -5.37 22.61
CA ALA A 195 7.34 -4.77 21.63
C ALA A 195 8.81 -4.99 22.00
N ASP A 196 9.59 -5.53 21.07
CA ASP A 196 11.04 -5.62 21.19
C ASP A 196 11.69 -4.36 20.58
N GLU A 197 12.19 -3.47 21.42
CA GLU A 197 12.91 -2.24 21.02
C GLU A 197 14.21 -2.54 20.25
N TYR A 198 14.69 -3.77 20.33
CA TYR A 198 15.96 -4.20 19.75
C TYR A 198 15.79 -5.08 18.53
N SER A 199 14.61 -5.06 17.94
CA SER A 199 14.37 -5.65 16.64
C SER A 199 13.67 -4.68 15.69
N ARG A 200 13.95 -4.80 14.40
CA ARG A 200 13.39 -3.96 13.33
C ARG A 200 12.79 -4.81 12.26
N TYR A 201 11.61 -4.44 11.81
CA TYR A 201 11.02 -5.07 10.62
C TYR A 201 11.58 -4.39 9.36
N VAL A 202 12.32 -5.14 8.57
CA VAL A 202 13.01 -4.64 7.36
C VAL A 202 12.65 -5.50 6.15
N VAL A 203 12.83 -4.95 4.95
CA VAL A 203 12.67 -5.74 3.72
C VAL A 203 13.82 -6.76 3.62
N ASP A 204 13.46 -8.02 3.34
CA ASP A 204 14.41 -9.10 3.03
C ASP A 204 14.65 -9.16 1.53
N GLY A 205 15.88 -8.79 1.13
CA GLY A 205 16.27 -8.82 -0.27
C GLY A 205 16.27 -10.23 -0.89
N ALA A 206 16.49 -11.28 -0.10
CA ALA A 206 16.42 -12.66 -0.58
C ALA A 206 14.98 -13.05 -0.92
N ALA A 207 14.02 -12.71 -0.05
CA ALA A 207 12.60 -12.95 -0.31
C ALA A 207 12.11 -12.19 -1.55
N VAL A 208 12.57 -10.94 -1.76
CA VAL A 208 12.26 -10.18 -2.98
C VAL A 208 12.81 -10.87 -4.22
N ALA A 209 14.07 -11.32 -4.19
CA ALA A 209 14.71 -12.00 -5.32
C ALA A 209 14.02 -13.33 -5.65
N GLU A 210 13.64 -14.11 -4.64
CA GLU A 210 12.89 -15.35 -4.81
C GLU A 210 11.54 -15.12 -5.48
N MET A 211 10.74 -14.18 -4.97
CA MET A 211 9.43 -13.85 -5.55
C MET A 211 9.57 -13.37 -6.99
N LYS A 212 10.57 -12.52 -7.28
CA LYS A 212 10.87 -12.06 -8.65
C LYS A 212 11.17 -13.24 -9.56
N GLY A 213 12.03 -14.18 -9.14
CA GLY A 213 12.36 -15.38 -9.93
C GLY A 213 11.14 -16.29 -10.19
N ILE A 214 10.18 -16.36 -9.26
CA ILE A 214 8.93 -17.12 -9.48
C ILE A 214 8.10 -16.44 -10.58
N ILE A 215 7.94 -15.12 -10.53
CA ILE A 215 7.20 -14.34 -11.54
C ILE A 215 7.82 -14.52 -12.92
N GLU A 216 9.14 -14.36 -13.05
CA GLU A 216 9.88 -14.50 -14.32
C GLU A 216 9.70 -15.90 -14.93
N ARG A 217 9.78 -16.94 -14.11
CA ARG A 217 9.53 -18.33 -14.57
C ARG A 217 8.09 -18.59 -14.99
N HIS A 218 7.13 -17.92 -14.36
CA HIS A 218 5.72 -18.05 -14.74
C HIS A 218 5.44 -17.36 -16.08
N GLN A 219 6.03 -16.18 -16.32
CA GLN A 219 5.87 -15.44 -17.57
C GLN A 219 6.58 -16.09 -18.77
N ALA A 220 7.54 -16.97 -18.55
CA ALA A 220 8.28 -17.69 -19.58
C ALA A 220 7.58 -18.97 -20.08
N LYS A 221 6.45 -19.34 -19.49
CA LYS A 221 5.61 -20.48 -19.89
C LYS A 221 4.60 -20.07 -20.95
#